data_e392b5e3a1323877bd3e7bce3448ce53
#
_entry.id   e392b5e3a1323877bd3e7bce3448ce53
#
_cell.length_a   1.000
_cell.length_b   1.000
_cell.length_c   1.000
_cell.angle_alpha   90.00
_cell.angle_beta   90.00
_cell.angle_gamma   90.00
#
_symmetry.space_group_name_H-M   'P 1'
#
loop_
_entity.id
_entity.type
_entity.pdbx_description
1 polymer ?
#
loop_
_entity_poly.entity_id
_entity_poly.type
_entity_poly.pdbx_seq_one_letter_code
_entity_poly.pdbx_strand_id
1 'polypeptide(L)'
;TAKVFDCSENNIKEIRWFPKNLKEVHIEYNKIEVIPAIPVNLKLLFMECNPIKEAFLMPWTLTDITYEISQRKYIVTNPDDYDKYSDMVKKYVIDGEDHLIKYYM
;
A
#
# COMPACT_ATOMS: atom_id res chain seq x y z
N THR A 1 -12.27 -12.06 -14.76
CA THR A 1 -11.45 -11.85 -13.56
C THR A 1 -11.41 -10.36 -13.21
N ALA A 2 -11.71 -10.04 -11.97
CA ALA A 2 -11.68 -8.67 -11.51
C ALA A 2 -10.23 -8.18 -11.48
N LYS A 3 -9.96 -7.10 -12.20
CA LYS A 3 -8.63 -6.47 -12.20
C LYS A 3 -8.61 -5.20 -11.39
N VAL A 4 -9.78 -4.63 -11.10
CA VAL A 4 -9.92 -3.39 -10.34
C VAL A 4 -10.82 -3.65 -9.15
N PHE A 5 -10.38 -3.23 -7.99
CA PHE A 5 -11.16 -3.20 -6.77
C PHE A 5 -11.37 -1.73 -6.41
N ASP A 6 -12.59 -1.26 -6.48
CA ASP A 6 -12.89 0.13 -6.19
C ASP A 6 -14.02 0.24 -5.18
N CYS A 7 -13.68 0.70 -4.00
CA CYS A 7 -14.66 1.02 -2.96
C CYS A 7 -14.41 2.43 -2.42
N SER A 8 -13.82 3.29 -3.23
CA SER A 8 -13.49 4.66 -2.82
C SER A 8 -14.73 5.44 -2.39
N GLU A 9 -14.51 6.45 -1.56
CA GLU A 9 -15.55 7.38 -1.11
C GLU A 9 -16.73 6.70 -0.42
N ASN A 10 -16.44 5.79 0.50
CA ASN A 10 -17.44 5.09 1.29
C ASN A 10 -17.11 5.25 2.78
N ASN A 11 -17.75 4.48 3.63
CA ASN A 11 -17.48 4.45 5.07
C ASN A 11 -16.97 3.09 5.50
N ILE A 12 -16.19 2.45 4.64
CA ILE A 12 -15.68 1.11 4.90
C ILE A 12 -14.65 1.18 6.02
N LYS A 13 -14.82 0.36 7.03
CA LYS A 13 -13.93 0.30 8.20
C LYS A 13 -12.92 -0.82 8.10
N GLU A 14 -13.26 -1.88 7.39
CA GLU A 14 -12.43 -3.07 7.33
C GLU A 14 -12.49 -3.72 5.95
N ILE A 15 -11.33 -4.09 5.44
CA ILE A 15 -11.21 -4.95 4.28
C ILE A 15 -10.45 -6.18 4.77
N ARG A 16 -11.08 -7.34 4.72
CA ARG A 16 -10.48 -8.56 5.26
C ARG A 16 -9.44 -9.18 4.34
N TRP A 17 -9.66 -9.06 3.05
CA TRP A 17 -8.73 -9.60 2.06
C TRP A 17 -8.99 -8.96 0.70
N PHE A 18 -7.97 -9.00 -0.15
CA PHE A 18 -8.10 -8.59 -1.55
C PHE A 18 -8.13 -9.81 -2.44
N PRO A 19 -8.94 -9.80 -3.52
CA PRO A 19 -8.90 -10.87 -4.52
C PRO A 19 -7.51 -11.00 -5.12
N LYS A 20 -7.14 -12.21 -5.51
CA LYS A 20 -5.92 -12.45 -6.26
C LYS A 20 -6.03 -11.81 -7.65
N ASN A 21 -4.92 -11.53 -8.27
CA ASN A 21 -4.86 -11.02 -9.65
C ASN A 21 -5.36 -9.59 -9.83
N LEU A 22 -5.52 -8.82 -8.76
CA LEU A 22 -5.86 -7.41 -8.86
C LEU A 22 -4.70 -6.63 -9.46
N LYS A 23 -5.02 -5.66 -10.30
CA LYS A 23 -4.07 -4.72 -10.87
C LYS A 23 -4.21 -3.33 -10.27
N GLU A 24 -5.40 -2.96 -9.84
CA GLU A 24 -5.67 -1.66 -9.25
C GLU A 24 -6.54 -1.81 -8.00
N VAL A 25 -6.20 -1.03 -6.99
CA VAL A 25 -6.99 -0.93 -5.75
C VAL A 25 -7.26 0.54 -5.47
N HIS A 26 -8.54 0.89 -5.36
CA HIS A 26 -9.01 2.22 -5.02
C HIS A 26 -9.78 2.11 -3.71
N ILE A 27 -9.14 2.47 -2.61
CA ILE A 27 -9.75 2.44 -1.27
C ILE A 27 -9.70 3.81 -0.60
N GLU A 28 -9.38 4.86 -1.36
CA GLU A 28 -9.29 6.21 -0.82
C GLU A 28 -10.63 6.69 -0.26
N TYR A 29 -10.55 7.58 0.73
CA TYR A 29 -11.74 8.19 1.36
C TYR A 29 -12.66 7.16 2.02
N ASN A 30 -12.08 6.38 2.92
CA ASN A 30 -12.81 5.42 3.76
C ASN A 30 -12.37 5.56 5.22
N LYS A 31 -12.68 4.58 6.05
CA LYS A 31 -12.34 4.56 7.47
C LYS A 31 -11.44 3.38 7.81
N ILE A 32 -10.61 2.97 6.85
CA ILE A 32 -9.78 1.78 6.98
C ILE A 32 -8.58 2.08 7.87
N GLU A 33 -8.36 1.24 8.88
CA GLU A 33 -7.23 1.37 9.80
C GLU A 33 -6.11 0.37 9.51
N VAL A 34 -6.46 -0.77 8.91
CA VAL A 34 -5.51 -1.83 8.62
C VAL A 34 -5.67 -2.27 7.16
N ILE A 35 -4.58 -2.25 6.42
CA ILE A 35 -4.59 -2.73 5.04
C ILE A 35 -4.23 -4.20 5.05
N PRO A 36 -5.09 -5.08 4.50
CA PRO A 36 -4.77 -6.51 4.45
C PRO A 36 -3.65 -6.79 3.45
N ALA A 37 -3.18 -8.03 3.45
CA ALA A 37 -2.11 -8.43 2.54
C ALA A 37 -2.43 -8.02 1.10
N ILE A 38 -1.49 -7.29 0.49
CA ILE A 38 -1.66 -6.78 -0.86
C ILE A 38 -1.20 -7.85 -1.86
N PRO A 39 -2.00 -8.15 -2.88
CA PRO A 39 -1.63 -9.18 -3.84
C PRO A 39 -0.42 -8.78 -4.67
N VAL A 40 0.44 -9.74 -4.95
CA VAL A 40 1.55 -9.58 -5.88
C VAL A 40 0.95 -9.29 -7.26
N ASN A 41 1.62 -8.51 -8.06
CA ASN A 41 1.19 -8.02 -9.37
C ASN A 41 0.29 -6.79 -9.33
N LEU A 42 -0.04 -6.27 -8.15
CA LEU A 42 -0.75 -5.00 -8.06
C LEU A 42 0.11 -3.89 -8.66
N LYS A 43 -0.49 -3.05 -9.49
CA LYS A 43 0.20 -1.95 -10.16
C LYS A 43 -0.13 -0.60 -9.55
N LEU A 44 -1.37 -0.38 -9.17
CA LEU A 44 -1.83 0.92 -8.67
C LEU A 44 -2.53 0.74 -7.34
N LEU A 45 -2.20 1.59 -6.38
CA LEU A 45 -2.83 1.59 -5.07
C LEU A 45 -3.16 3.04 -4.69
N PHE A 46 -4.45 3.33 -4.52
CA PHE A 46 -4.91 4.63 -4.08
C PHE A 46 -5.52 4.46 -2.69
N MET A 47 -4.86 5.03 -1.66
CA MET A 47 -5.20 4.77 -0.27
C MET A 47 -5.34 6.01 0.60
N GLU A 48 -5.24 7.20 0.03
CA GLU A 48 -5.32 8.43 0.81
C GLU A 48 -6.65 8.56 1.55
N CYS A 49 -6.64 9.36 2.62
CA CYS A 49 -7.83 9.63 3.44
C CYS A 49 -8.41 8.38 4.09
N ASN A 50 -7.53 7.57 4.67
CA ASN A 50 -7.88 6.47 5.56
C ASN A 50 -7.03 6.59 6.83
N PRO A 51 -7.60 6.31 8.01
CA PRO A 51 -6.85 6.40 9.27
C PRO A 51 -5.96 5.17 9.50
N ILE A 52 -5.04 4.91 8.56
CA ILE A 52 -4.15 3.75 8.64
C ILE A 52 -3.31 3.85 9.90
N LYS A 53 -3.21 2.77 10.65
CA LYS A 53 -2.47 2.73 11.90
C LYS A 53 -1.53 1.53 12.05
N GLU A 54 -1.45 0.65 11.05
CA GLU A 54 -0.56 -0.49 11.06
C GLU A 54 0.25 -0.56 9.77
N ALA A 55 1.48 -1.04 9.90
CA ALA A 55 2.36 -1.20 8.75
C ALA A 55 1.82 -2.25 7.79
N PHE A 56 2.07 -2.04 6.51
CA PHE A 56 1.71 -3.00 5.49
C PHE A 56 2.83 -3.11 4.47
N LEU A 57 2.99 -4.30 3.91
CA LEU A 57 4.04 -4.57 2.93
C LEU A 57 3.59 -4.16 1.54
N MET A 58 4.36 -3.26 0.92
CA MET A 58 4.11 -2.83 -0.44
C MET A 58 4.72 -3.84 -1.41
N PRO A 59 3.97 -4.36 -2.40
CA PRO A 59 4.55 -5.27 -3.36
C PRO A 59 5.46 -4.53 -4.34
N TRP A 60 6.51 -5.21 -4.79
CA TRP A 60 7.47 -4.60 -5.70
C TRP A 60 6.90 -4.29 -7.08
N THR A 61 5.73 -4.85 -7.40
CA THR A 61 5.08 -4.64 -8.70
C THR A 61 4.42 -3.28 -8.84
N LEU A 62 4.24 -2.55 -7.73
CA LEU A 62 3.57 -1.25 -7.77
C LEU A 62 4.34 -0.25 -8.63
N THR A 63 3.62 0.42 -9.51
CA THR A 63 4.16 1.50 -10.33
C THR A 63 3.66 2.87 -9.88
N ASP A 64 2.54 2.91 -9.16
CA ASP A 64 2.00 4.16 -8.66
C ASP A 64 1.22 3.93 -7.37
N ILE A 65 1.26 4.91 -6.49
CA ILE A 65 0.57 4.88 -5.22
C ILE A 65 0.18 6.31 -4.84
N THR A 66 -1.04 6.48 -4.31
CA THR A 66 -1.43 7.73 -3.67
C THR A 66 -1.65 7.49 -2.19
N TYR A 67 -1.14 8.39 -1.37
CA TYR A 67 -1.22 8.28 0.08
C TYR A 67 -1.02 9.67 0.70
N GLU A 68 -1.35 9.79 1.97
CA GLU A 68 -1.06 11.02 2.72
C GLU A 68 0.29 10.90 3.40
N ILE A 69 0.92 12.03 3.66
CA ILE A 69 2.21 12.06 4.33
C ILE A 69 2.14 11.31 5.67
N SER A 70 1.04 11.43 6.38
CA SER A 70 0.85 10.75 7.67
C SER A 70 0.86 9.23 7.54
N GLN A 71 0.56 8.69 6.36
CA GLN A 71 0.54 7.25 6.12
C GLN A 71 1.92 6.69 5.77
N ARG A 72 2.85 7.54 5.43
CA ARG A 72 4.17 7.14 4.93
C ARG A 72 4.90 6.20 5.87
N LYS A 73 4.80 6.43 7.16
CA LYS A 73 5.48 5.62 8.18
C LYS A 73 4.99 4.18 8.25
N TYR A 74 3.86 3.88 7.61
CA TYR A 74 3.29 2.54 7.61
C TYR A 74 3.61 1.75 6.34
N ILE A 75 4.25 2.39 5.37
CA ILE A 75 4.59 1.75 4.10
C ILE A 75 5.93 1.04 4.25
N VAL A 76 5.91 -0.28 4.07
CA VAL A 76 7.09 -1.12 4.27
C VAL A 76 7.42 -1.87 2.98
N THR A 77 8.69 -1.95 2.65
CA THR A 77 9.15 -2.72 1.49
C THR A 77 9.94 -3.93 1.97
N ASN A 78 9.97 -4.97 1.15
CA ASN A 78 10.76 -6.16 1.44
C ASN A 78 12.20 -5.89 0.97
N PRO A 79 13.19 -5.91 1.86
CA PRO A 79 14.59 -5.68 1.46
C PRO A 79 15.10 -6.66 0.40
N ASP A 80 14.60 -7.88 0.41
CA ASP A 80 15.01 -8.90 -0.54
C ASP A 80 14.59 -8.57 -1.97
N ASP A 81 13.53 -7.76 -2.11
CA ASP A 81 13.00 -7.36 -3.40
C ASP A 81 13.32 -5.89 -3.75
N TYR A 82 14.19 -5.25 -2.96
CA TYR A 82 14.41 -3.81 -3.09
C TYR A 82 14.73 -3.38 -4.51
N ASP A 83 15.60 -4.14 -5.19
CA ASP A 83 16.02 -3.79 -6.54
C ASP A 83 14.90 -3.88 -7.58
N LYS A 84 13.83 -4.59 -7.24
CA LYS A 84 12.68 -4.75 -8.14
C LYS A 84 11.67 -3.61 -8.04
N TYR A 85 11.72 -2.83 -6.96
CA TYR A 85 10.80 -1.71 -6.79
C TYR A 85 11.07 -0.62 -7.81
N SER A 86 10.02 0.08 -8.22
CA SER A 86 10.16 1.22 -9.12
C SER A 86 10.94 2.35 -8.46
N ASP A 87 11.55 3.20 -9.27
CA ASP A 87 12.33 4.33 -8.75
C ASP A 87 11.48 5.26 -7.90
N MET A 88 10.22 5.43 -8.26
CA MET A 88 9.30 6.24 -7.47
C MET A 88 9.10 5.67 -6.08
N VAL A 89 8.87 4.35 -5.98
CA VAL A 89 8.69 3.68 -4.71
C VAL A 89 9.98 3.73 -3.88
N LYS A 90 11.12 3.50 -4.52
CA LYS A 90 12.42 3.60 -3.84
C LYS A 90 12.63 4.97 -3.23
N LYS A 91 12.25 6.01 -3.95
CA LYS A 91 12.36 7.38 -3.46
C LYS A 91 11.53 7.57 -2.19
N TYR A 92 10.30 7.05 -2.18
CA TYR A 92 9.44 7.15 -1.01
C TYR A 92 10.02 6.42 0.19
N VAL A 93 10.57 5.24 -0.03
CA VAL A 93 11.16 4.45 1.04
C VAL A 93 12.38 5.13 1.63
N ILE A 94 13.25 5.66 0.78
CA ILE A 94 14.45 6.37 1.23
C ILE A 94 14.07 7.59 2.05
N ASP A 95 13.06 8.32 1.61
CA ASP A 95 12.57 9.48 2.33
C ASP A 95 11.72 9.09 3.54
N GLY A 96 11.39 7.82 3.63
CA GLY A 96 10.38 7.31 4.57
C GLY A 96 10.86 7.08 5.98
N GLU A 97 12.10 7.43 6.31
CA GLU A 97 12.59 7.34 7.67
C GLU A 97 13.13 5.97 8.07
N ASP A 98 13.97 5.97 9.07
CA ASP A 98 14.58 4.77 9.62
C ASP A 98 13.57 3.79 10.21
N HIS A 99 12.41 4.28 10.63
CA HIS A 99 11.43 3.40 11.25
C HIS A 99 10.85 2.36 10.28
N LEU A 100 10.90 2.61 8.97
CA LEU A 100 10.49 1.61 7.99
C LEU A 100 11.43 0.41 8.01
N ILE A 101 12.69 0.65 8.27
CA ILE A 101 13.70 -0.40 8.35
C ILE A 101 13.46 -1.29 9.57
N LYS A 102 12.92 -0.74 10.64
CA LYS A 102 12.71 -1.46 11.90
C LYS A 102 11.77 -2.64 11.76
N TYR A 103 10.89 -2.64 10.78
CA TYR A 103 9.97 -3.75 10.58
C TYR A 103 10.67 -5.01 10.06
N TYR A 104 11.90 -4.88 9.60
CA TYR A 104 12.66 -6.00 9.08
C TYR A 104 13.86 -6.35 9.94
N MET A 105 14.03 -5.64 11.01
CA MET A 105 15.11 -5.86 11.95
C MET A 105 14.57 -6.38 13.27
#